data_aa2eb4f232dc4ac4b0f64cf6b9d1a763
#
_entry.id   aa2eb4f232dc4ac4b0f64cf6b9d1a763
#
_cell.length_a   1.000
_cell.length_b   1.000
_cell.length_c   1.000
_cell.angle_alpha   90.00
_cell.angle_beta   90.00
_cell.angle_gamma   90.00
#
_symmetry.space_group_name_H-M   'P 1'
#
loop_
_entity.id
_entity.type
_entity.pdbx_description
1 polymer ?
#
loop_
_entity_poly.entity_id
_entity_poly.type
_entity_poly.pdbx_seq_one_letter_code
_entity_poly.pdbx_strand_id
1 'polypeptide(L)'
;MMRRFILLGILLFIGVAWFVAGPAVYAAESIVIGVPTSLGFLEGKEAHKAVQMATSEINAKGGVNVAGTKMKLKVVATDLRDAAPGVPVPEALLGLEKIILEQKPAAIVVGPFRSEALIAGMDIIAKYKVPMLGTIAMSPGSEKKLKGDPEKYKYIFRTCLNAVHLVKYLAGSMALINKEFGFNKVYVMHQDVAWARATAGFVKKMYFDKAGWEVLGMEAYPTGTSDFSSALMKARAQGAQVIMPVFDMPQSGVLVK
;
A
#
# COMPACT_ATOMS: atom_id res chain seq x y z
N MET A 1 24.00 -91.17 45.10
CA MET A 1 23.29 -89.92 45.40
C MET A 1 23.51 -88.96 44.26
N MET A 2 22.55 -88.86 43.33
CA MET A 2 22.64 -88.05 42.12
C MET A 2 21.89 -86.70 42.34
N ARG A 3 22.58 -85.55 42.22
CA ARG A 3 21.94 -84.26 42.17
C ARG A 3 21.82 -83.87 40.72
N ARG A 4 20.59 -83.72 40.26
CA ARG A 4 20.26 -83.16 38.93
C ARG A 4 20.36 -81.64 38.95
N PHE A 5 21.17 -81.07 38.08
CA PHE A 5 21.20 -79.67 37.79
C PHE A 5 20.22 -79.34 36.64
N ILE A 6 19.22 -78.53 36.92
CA ILE A 6 18.30 -78.00 35.90
C ILE A 6 18.90 -76.65 35.43
N LEU A 7 19.32 -76.62 34.18
CA LEU A 7 19.71 -75.39 33.52
C LEU A 7 18.45 -74.70 32.99
N LEU A 8 18.11 -73.53 33.56
CA LEU A 8 17.08 -72.67 33.07
C LEU A 8 17.74 -71.75 32.01
N GLY A 9 17.39 -71.94 30.71
CA GLY A 9 17.80 -71.05 29.64
C GLY A 9 16.89 -69.79 29.59
N ILE A 10 17.42 -68.69 29.91
CA ILE A 10 16.76 -67.34 29.68
C ILE A 10 16.99 -66.93 28.25
N LEU A 11 15.97 -67.07 27.41
CA LEU A 11 15.95 -66.44 26.07
C LEU A 11 15.69 -64.94 26.19
N LEU A 12 16.72 -64.17 25.99
CA LEU A 12 16.63 -62.73 25.91
C LEU A 12 16.12 -62.31 24.49
N PHE A 13 14.84 -61.96 24.38
CA PHE A 13 14.29 -61.38 23.16
C PHE A 13 14.75 -59.90 23.05
N ILE A 14 15.77 -59.62 22.25
CA ILE A 14 16.16 -58.27 21.85
C ILE A 14 15.19 -57.84 20.76
N GLY A 15 14.11 -57.15 21.14
CA GLY A 15 13.22 -56.48 20.21
C GLY A 15 13.94 -55.25 19.59
N VAL A 16 14.45 -55.38 18.39
CA VAL A 16 14.93 -54.24 17.58
C VAL A 16 13.69 -53.47 17.11
N ALA A 17 13.30 -52.45 17.87
CA ALA A 17 12.33 -51.47 17.41
C ALA A 17 12.92 -50.69 16.24
N TRP A 18 12.53 -51.05 15.02
CA TRP A 18 12.79 -50.22 13.83
C TRP A 18 11.96 -48.95 13.99
N PHE A 19 12.60 -47.87 14.46
CA PHE A 19 12.06 -46.55 14.32
C PHE A 19 12.10 -46.21 12.82
N VAL A 20 10.99 -46.43 12.13
CA VAL A 20 10.78 -45.86 10.79
C VAL A 20 10.68 -44.33 11.02
N ALA A 21 11.79 -43.66 10.97
CA ALA A 21 11.80 -42.19 10.81
C ALA A 21 11.09 -41.93 9.47
N GLY A 22 9.79 -41.66 9.53
CA GLY A 22 9.08 -41.12 8.38
C GLY A 22 9.85 -39.90 7.85
N PRO A 23 9.82 -39.63 6.53
CA PRO A 23 10.49 -38.47 5.99
C PRO A 23 10.00 -37.27 6.79
N ALA A 24 10.94 -36.55 7.43
CA ALA A 24 10.63 -35.30 8.06
C ALA A 24 9.99 -34.43 6.96
N VAL A 25 8.69 -34.24 7.04
CA VAL A 25 7.98 -33.31 6.17
C VAL A 25 8.51 -31.94 6.59
N TYR A 26 9.62 -31.54 5.99
CA TYR A 26 10.04 -30.14 6.03
C TYR A 26 8.84 -29.38 5.47
N ALA A 27 8.16 -28.65 6.33
CA ALA A 27 7.14 -27.71 5.89
C ALA A 27 7.82 -26.84 4.83
N ALA A 28 7.38 -26.99 3.58
CA ALA A 28 7.97 -26.25 2.48
C ALA A 28 7.96 -24.78 2.87
N GLU A 29 9.15 -24.16 2.90
CA GLU A 29 9.28 -22.75 3.28
C GLU A 29 8.31 -21.94 2.44
N SER A 30 7.43 -21.17 3.08
CA SER A 30 6.47 -20.33 2.38
C SER A 30 7.17 -19.09 1.87
N ILE A 31 6.78 -18.63 0.68
CA ILE A 31 7.22 -17.34 0.14
C ILE A 31 6.47 -16.24 0.89
N VAL A 32 7.20 -15.39 1.60
CA VAL A 32 6.62 -14.28 2.36
C VAL A 32 6.35 -13.10 1.44
N ILE A 33 5.11 -12.59 1.48
CA ILE A 33 4.68 -11.35 0.84
C ILE A 33 4.44 -10.31 1.92
N GLY A 34 5.22 -9.23 1.91
CA GLY A 34 5.09 -8.12 2.86
C GLY A 34 4.06 -7.10 2.42
N VAL A 35 3.21 -6.64 3.34
CA VAL A 35 2.20 -5.59 3.10
C VAL A 35 2.35 -4.48 4.14
N PRO A 36 3.39 -3.63 4.03
CA PRO A 36 3.54 -2.44 4.89
C PRO A 36 2.69 -1.29 4.34
N THR A 37 1.60 -0.94 5.01
CA THR A 37 0.70 0.15 4.58
C THR A 37 -0.11 0.70 5.77
N SER A 38 -0.91 1.76 5.58
CA SER A 38 -1.83 2.27 6.60
C SER A 38 -3.08 1.40 6.72
N LEU A 39 -3.05 0.40 7.61
CA LEU A 39 -4.16 -0.54 7.81
C LEU A 39 -5.38 0.09 8.51
N GLY A 40 -5.22 1.22 9.16
CA GLY A 40 -6.31 1.99 9.76
C GLY A 40 -7.16 2.78 8.76
N PHE A 41 -6.69 2.94 7.50
CA PHE A 41 -7.41 3.62 6.42
C PHE A 41 -8.10 2.62 5.49
N LEU A 42 -9.23 3.04 4.89
CA LEU A 42 -10.06 2.18 4.05
C LEU A 42 -9.24 1.54 2.92
N GLU A 43 -8.52 2.36 2.15
CA GLU A 43 -7.77 1.90 0.98
C GLU A 43 -6.64 0.92 1.37
N GLY A 44 -5.93 1.20 2.45
CA GLY A 44 -4.87 0.29 2.96
C GLY A 44 -5.44 -1.02 3.47
N LYS A 45 -6.58 -0.96 4.18
CA LYS A 45 -7.29 -2.13 4.68
C LYS A 45 -7.84 -3.00 3.54
N GLU A 46 -8.48 -2.40 2.54
CA GLU A 46 -9.03 -3.14 1.40
C GLU A 46 -7.93 -3.68 0.48
N ALA A 47 -6.83 -2.92 0.29
CA ALA A 47 -5.67 -3.42 -0.43
C ALA A 47 -5.06 -4.66 0.25
N HIS A 48 -4.94 -4.66 1.59
CA HIS A 48 -4.49 -5.84 2.34
C HIS A 48 -5.42 -7.04 2.14
N LYS A 49 -6.75 -6.84 2.22
CA LYS A 49 -7.73 -7.92 1.96
C LYS A 49 -7.60 -8.46 0.53
N ALA A 50 -7.40 -7.59 -0.47
CA ALA A 50 -7.19 -8.02 -1.85
C ALA A 50 -5.93 -8.90 -2.00
N VAL A 51 -4.83 -8.56 -1.31
CA VAL A 51 -3.63 -9.40 -1.28
C VAL A 51 -3.91 -10.75 -0.61
N GLN A 52 -4.65 -10.77 0.50
CA GLN A 52 -5.05 -12.01 1.18
C GLN A 52 -5.92 -12.89 0.27
N MET A 53 -6.89 -12.31 -0.44
CA MET A 53 -7.75 -13.02 -1.39
C MET A 53 -6.94 -13.65 -2.52
N ALA A 54 -6.10 -12.85 -3.20
CA ALA A 54 -5.24 -13.34 -4.27
C ALA A 54 -4.29 -14.45 -3.79
N THR A 55 -3.71 -14.28 -2.61
CA THR A 55 -2.84 -15.30 -1.99
C THR A 55 -3.59 -16.60 -1.69
N SER A 56 -4.82 -16.50 -1.19
CA SER A 56 -5.67 -17.65 -0.90
C SER A 56 -6.00 -18.43 -2.19
N GLU A 57 -6.34 -17.73 -3.27
CA GLU A 57 -6.62 -18.34 -4.57
C GLU A 57 -5.39 -19.05 -5.16
N ILE A 58 -4.21 -18.43 -5.10
CA ILE A 58 -2.95 -19.03 -5.53
C ILE A 58 -2.64 -20.27 -4.70
N ASN A 59 -2.82 -20.17 -3.39
CA ASN A 59 -2.56 -21.26 -2.46
C ASN A 59 -3.54 -22.44 -2.64
N ALA A 60 -4.81 -22.18 -2.96
CA ALA A 60 -5.81 -23.22 -3.26
C ALA A 60 -5.41 -24.04 -4.52
N LYS A 61 -4.77 -23.38 -5.50
CA LYS A 61 -4.23 -24.01 -6.72
C LYS A 61 -2.87 -24.71 -6.51
N GLY A 62 -2.43 -24.86 -5.26
CA GLY A 62 -1.17 -25.54 -4.89
C GLY A 62 -0.01 -24.57 -4.62
N GLY A 63 -0.16 -23.25 -4.78
CA GLY A 63 0.91 -22.27 -4.60
C GLY A 63 1.69 -21.98 -5.89
N VAL A 64 2.86 -21.36 -5.73
CA VAL A 64 3.76 -20.95 -6.82
C VAL A 64 4.78 -22.05 -7.07
N ASN A 65 5.09 -22.34 -8.34
CA ASN A 65 6.15 -23.27 -8.70
C ASN A 65 7.50 -22.52 -8.71
N VAL A 66 8.40 -22.92 -7.82
CA VAL A 66 9.76 -22.39 -7.74
C VAL A 66 10.72 -23.55 -8.00
N ALA A 67 11.40 -23.50 -9.14
CA ALA A 67 12.36 -24.53 -9.55
C ALA A 67 11.81 -25.97 -9.44
N GLY A 68 10.55 -26.20 -9.81
CA GLY A 68 9.89 -27.51 -9.74
C GLY A 68 9.18 -27.79 -8.42
N THR A 69 9.38 -27.02 -7.37
CA THR A 69 8.75 -27.20 -6.06
C THR A 69 7.56 -26.24 -5.89
N LYS A 70 6.41 -26.77 -5.46
CA LYS A 70 5.22 -25.97 -5.12
C LYS A 70 5.38 -25.35 -3.74
N MET A 71 5.42 -24.03 -3.67
CA MET A 71 5.55 -23.25 -2.45
C MET A 71 4.29 -22.42 -2.20
N LYS A 72 3.81 -22.40 -0.95
CA LYS A 72 2.68 -21.57 -0.54
C LYS A 72 3.14 -20.13 -0.32
N LEU A 73 2.24 -19.18 -0.53
CA LEU A 73 2.45 -17.77 -0.17
C LEU A 73 1.96 -17.52 1.27
N LYS A 74 2.70 -16.71 2.02
CA LYS A 74 2.34 -16.22 3.35
C LYS A 74 2.32 -14.71 3.34
N VAL A 75 1.17 -14.10 3.66
CA VAL A 75 1.04 -12.64 3.79
C VAL A 75 1.42 -12.22 5.20
N VAL A 76 2.29 -11.21 5.31
CA VAL A 76 2.63 -10.54 6.56
C VAL A 76 2.40 -9.05 6.37
N ALA A 77 1.52 -8.46 7.19
CA ALA A 77 1.20 -7.04 7.13
C ALA A 77 1.80 -6.27 8.30
N THR A 78 2.13 -5.00 8.07
CA THR A 78 2.56 -4.04 9.09
C THR A 78 1.80 -2.74 8.89
N ASP A 79 1.16 -2.25 9.95
CA ASP A 79 0.52 -0.94 9.92
C ASP A 79 1.58 0.16 10.06
N LEU A 80 1.82 0.88 8.97
CA LEU A 80 2.75 2.01 8.95
C LEU A 80 2.14 3.28 9.55
N ARG A 81 0.81 3.34 9.68
CA ARG A 81 0.06 4.50 10.17
C ARG A 81 0.34 5.80 9.41
N ASP A 82 1.04 5.74 8.29
CA ASP A 82 1.52 6.91 7.54
C ASP A 82 0.39 7.77 6.93
N ALA A 83 -0.84 7.27 6.90
CA ALA A 83 -2.03 8.05 6.55
C ALA A 83 -2.70 8.72 7.77
N ALA A 84 -2.37 8.30 8.99
CA ALA A 84 -3.00 8.84 10.20
C ALA A 84 -2.53 10.28 10.50
N PRO A 85 -3.40 11.14 11.08
CA PRO A 85 -3.01 12.48 11.48
C PRO A 85 -1.83 12.48 12.45
N GLY A 86 -0.87 13.39 12.23
CA GLY A 86 0.27 13.60 13.15
C GLY A 86 1.36 12.52 13.12
N VAL A 87 1.23 11.48 12.32
CA VAL A 87 2.29 10.44 12.19
C VAL A 87 3.40 10.95 11.28
N PRO A 88 4.63 11.09 11.77
CA PRO A 88 5.74 11.58 10.97
C PRO A 88 6.29 10.49 10.03
N VAL A 89 6.80 10.91 8.87
CA VAL A 89 7.40 9.99 7.88
C VAL A 89 8.45 9.04 8.48
N PRO A 90 9.37 9.47 9.36
CA PRO A 90 10.34 8.55 9.96
C PRO A 90 9.74 7.34 10.69
N GLU A 91 8.58 7.48 11.33
CA GLU A 91 7.89 6.36 11.99
C GLU A 91 7.48 5.29 10.97
N ALA A 92 6.90 5.72 9.84
CA ALA A 92 6.55 4.81 8.75
C ALA A 92 7.79 4.11 8.15
N LEU A 93 8.91 4.83 8.04
CA LEU A 93 10.16 4.25 7.53
C LEU A 93 10.72 3.17 8.47
N LEU A 94 10.64 3.36 9.78
CA LEU A 94 11.01 2.33 10.76
C LEU A 94 10.15 1.07 10.60
N GLY A 95 8.83 1.23 10.43
CA GLY A 95 7.92 0.10 10.17
C GLY A 95 8.24 -0.63 8.87
N LEU A 96 8.56 0.11 7.81
CA LEU A 96 8.97 -0.45 6.52
C LEU A 96 10.30 -1.23 6.62
N GLU A 97 11.29 -0.68 7.27
CA GLU A 97 12.59 -1.35 7.44
C GLU A 97 12.46 -2.58 8.34
N LYS A 98 11.66 -2.49 9.41
CA LYS A 98 11.40 -3.59 10.34
C LYS A 98 10.80 -4.81 9.65
N ILE A 99 9.75 -4.67 8.84
CA ILE A 99 9.15 -5.81 8.13
C ILE A 99 10.14 -6.47 7.17
N ILE A 100 11.00 -5.67 6.51
CA ILE A 100 12.03 -6.21 5.61
C ILE A 100 13.05 -7.05 6.39
N LEU A 101 13.54 -6.55 7.52
CA LEU A 101 14.58 -7.21 8.31
C LEU A 101 14.07 -8.45 9.04
N GLU A 102 12.89 -8.36 9.66
CA GLU A 102 12.34 -9.44 10.50
C GLU A 102 11.65 -10.53 9.69
N GLN A 103 10.88 -10.16 8.65
CA GLN A 103 10.07 -11.08 7.89
C GLN A 103 10.72 -11.54 6.57
N LYS A 104 11.76 -10.82 6.11
CA LYS A 104 12.51 -11.12 4.88
C LYS A 104 11.61 -11.41 3.69
N PRO A 105 10.65 -10.53 3.35
CA PRO A 105 9.70 -10.79 2.29
C PRO A 105 10.40 -10.92 0.93
N ALA A 106 9.95 -11.86 0.12
CA ALA A 106 10.39 -12.02 -1.26
C ALA A 106 9.94 -10.85 -2.15
N ALA A 107 8.81 -10.22 -1.78
CA ALA A 107 8.32 -8.99 -2.39
C ALA A 107 7.45 -8.21 -1.40
N ILE A 108 7.41 -6.89 -1.59
CA ILE A 108 6.44 -5.99 -0.95
C ILE A 108 5.32 -5.72 -1.95
N VAL A 109 4.08 -5.87 -1.51
CA VAL A 109 2.89 -5.51 -2.28
C VAL A 109 2.11 -4.46 -1.49
N VAL A 110 1.51 -3.51 -2.18
CA VAL A 110 0.86 -2.29 -1.67
C VAL A 110 1.89 -1.20 -1.33
N GLY A 111 2.76 -1.40 -0.36
CA GLY A 111 3.77 -0.43 0.07
C GLY A 111 3.18 0.75 0.88
N PRO A 112 4.00 1.77 1.20
CA PRO A 112 3.56 2.95 1.94
C PRO A 112 2.36 3.65 1.29
N PHE A 113 1.44 4.11 2.13
CA PHE A 113 0.21 4.78 1.71
C PHE A 113 0.49 6.21 1.23
N ARG A 114 1.18 7.01 2.04
CA ARG A 114 1.53 8.38 1.72
C ARG A 114 2.68 8.46 0.71
N SER A 115 2.53 9.37 -0.24
CA SER A 115 3.57 9.62 -1.25
C SER A 115 4.89 10.04 -0.64
N GLU A 116 4.87 10.82 0.45
CA GLU A 116 6.03 11.24 1.21
C GLU A 116 6.78 10.05 1.78
N ALA A 117 6.04 9.12 2.41
CA ALA A 117 6.60 7.90 2.99
C ALA A 117 7.14 6.96 1.90
N LEU A 118 6.42 6.82 0.76
CA LEU A 118 6.92 6.04 -0.37
C LEU A 118 8.24 6.62 -0.91
N ILE A 119 8.27 7.93 -1.24
CA ILE A 119 9.45 8.57 -1.84
C ILE A 119 10.67 8.48 -0.92
N ALA A 120 10.49 8.66 0.39
CA ALA A 120 11.54 8.47 1.37
C ALA A 120 11.94 6.98 1.53
N GLY A 121 10.96 6.08 1.57
CA GLY A 121 11.15 4.64 1.71
C GLY A 121 11.81 3.95 0.50
N MET A 122 11.83 4.61 -0.68
CA MET A 122 12.51 4.07 -1.87
C MET A 122 14.00 3.75 -1.61
N ASP A 123 14.68 4.53 -0.77
CA ASP A 123 16.08 4.27 -0.42
C ASP A 123 16.24 3.00 0.43
N ILE A 124 15.29 2.73 1.33
CA ILE A 124 15.26 1.50 2.13
C ILE A 124 15.03 0.28 1.21
N ILE A 125 14.05 0.35 0.33
CA ILE A 125 13.73 -0.71 -0.63
C ILE A 125 14.93 -1.01 -1.54
N ALA A 126 15.58 0.04 -2.04
CA ALA A 126 16.79 -0.08 -2.87
C ALA A 126 17.97 -0.68 -2.09
N LYS A 127 18.18 -0.28 -0.83
CA LYS A 127 19.22 -0.81 0.08
C LYS A 127 19.09 -2.32 0.25
N TYR A 128 17.88 -2.80 0.48
CA TYR A 128 17.61 -4.22 0.70
C TYR A 128 17.27 -5.01 -0.56
N LYS A 129 17.15 -4.34 -1.71
CA LYS A 129 16.87 -4.95 -3.02
C LYS A 129 15.60 -5.81 -3.04
N VAL A 130 14.57 -5.39 -2.30
CA VAL A 130 13.28 -6.08 -2.23
C VAL A 130 12.36 -5.55 -3.32
N PRO A 131 11.85 -6.37 -4.26
CA PRO A 131 10.87 -5.91 -5.24
C PRO A 131 9.62 -5.35 -4.55
N MET A 132 9.17 -4.17 -4.96
CA MET A 132 7.95 -3.54 -4.45
C MET A 132 6.99 -3.20 -5.59
N LEU A 133 5.74 -3.64 -5.44
CA LEU A 133 4.60 -3.32 -6.30
C LEU A 133 3.71 -2.31 -5.56
N GLY A 134 3.93 -1.02 -5.79
CA GLY A 134 3.20 0.07 -5.15
C GLY A 134 1.80 0.25 -5.74
N THR A 135 0.75 0.29 -4.90
CA THR A 135 -0.65 0.31 -5.36
C THR A 135 -1.47 1.51 -4.90
N ILE A 136 -0.98 2.36 -3.98
CA ILE A 136 -1.78 3.45 -3.39
C ILE A 136 -1.15 4.83 -3.64
N ALA A 137 0.12 5.04 -3.23
CA ALA A 137 0.76 6.35 -3.30
C ALA A 137 0.81 6.89 -4.73
N MET A 138 0.28 8.09 -4.98
CA MET A 138 0.01 8.59 -6.34
C MET A 138 0.94 9.70 -6.84
N SER A 139 1.85 10.23 -6.01
CA SER A 139 2.75 11.31 -6.48
C SER A 139 3.67 10.84 -7.61
N PRO A 140 3.83 11.60 -8.70
CA PRO A 140 4.82 11.31 -9.74
C PRO A 140 6.27 11.55 -9.27
N GLY A 141 6.47 11.95 -8.00
CA GLY A 141 7.80 12.10 -7.40
C GLY A 141 8.58 10.78 -7.34
N SER A 142 7.89 9.64 -7.19
CA SER A 142 8.52 8.32 -7.22
C SER A 142 9.10 7.99 -8.61
N GLU A 143 8.36 8.26 -9.69
CA GLU A 143 8.85 8.08 -11.06
C GLU A 143 9.98 9.05 -11.40
N LYS A 144 9.92 10.28 -10.89
CA LYS A 144 11.02 11.24 -11.05
C LYS A 144 12.30 10.75 -10.37
N LYS A 145 12.17 10.22 -9.15
CA LYS A 145 13.30 9.65 -8.38
C LYS A 145 13.88 8.42 -9.09
N LEU A 146 13.02 7.51 -9.57
CA LEU A 146 13.42 6.35 -10.37
C LEU A 146 14.17 6.77 -11.65
N LYS A 147 13.66 7.76 -12.40
CA LYS A 147 14.32 8.25 -13.62
C LYS A 147 15.66 8.91 -13.34
N GLY A 148 15.85 9.49 -12.14
CA GLY A 148 17.11 10.11 -11.72
C GLY A 148 18.22 9.08 -11.47
N ASP A 149 17.89 7.88 -10.99
CA ASP A 149 18.83 6.78 -10.77
C ASP A 149 18.13 5.42 -10.98
N PRO A 150 17.94 5.00 -12.25
CA PRO A 150 17.22 3.77 -12.56
C PRO A 150 17.87 2.51 -11.99
N GLU A 151 19.19 2.46 -11.92
CA GLU A 151 19.90 1.29 -11.40
C GLU A 151 19.66 1.10 -9.89
N LYS A 152 19.69 2.19 -9.14
CA LYS A 152 19.42 2.16 -7.69
C LYS A 152 17.98 1.73 -7.39
N TYR A 153 17.00 2.26 -8.12
CA TYR A 153 15.58 2.10 -7.82
C TYR A 153 14.86 1.05 -8.68
N LYS A 154 15.56 0.22 -9.42
CA LYS A 154 15.01 -0.82 -10.32
C LYS A 154 14.11 -1.87 -9.65
N TYR A 155 14.05 -1.89 -8.34
CA TYR A 155 13.20 -2.79 -7.56
C TYR A 155 11.79 -2.25 -7.32
N ILE A 156 11.48 -1.02 -7.78
CA ILE A 156 10.25 -0.30 -7.41
C ILE A 156 9.38 -0.14 -8.64
N PHE A 157 8.17 -0.66 -8.55
CA PHE A 157 7.18 -0.65 -9.62
C PHE A 157 5.87 -0.02 -9.12
N ARG A 158 5.25 0.82 -9.95
CA ARG A 158 3.90 1.30 -9.72
C ARG A 158 2.91 0.45 -10.49
N THR A 159 1.87 -0.01 -9.82
CA THR A 159 0.77 -0.79 -10.42
C THR A 159 -0.58 -0.08 -10.28
N CYS A 160 -0.59 1.19 -9.87
CA CYS A 160 -1.78 2.00 -9.70
C CYS A 160 -1.72 3.30 -10.52
N LEU A 161 -2.83 4.04 -10.50
CA LEU A 161 -2.96 5.39 -11.01
C LEU A 161 -1.94 6.33 -10.35
N ASN A 162 -1.34 7.25 -11.10
CA ASN A 162 -0.60 8.38 -10.54
C ASN A 162 -1.38 9.71 -10.73
N ALA A 163 -0.93 10.76 -10.03
CA ALA A 163 -1.62 12.06 -10.04
C ALA A 163 -1.73 12.69 -11.44
N VAL A 164 -0.84 12.38 -12.39
CA VAL A 164 -0.93 12.89 -13.77
C VAL A 164 -2.18 12.35 -14.47
N HIS A 165 -2.49 11.07 -14.29
CA HIS A 165 -3.71 10.47 -14.86
C HIS A 165 -4.97 10.93 -14.11
N LEU A 166 -4.89 11.08 -12.78
CA LEU A 166 -5.98 11.63 -11.98
C LEU A 166 -6.37 13.04 -12.46
N VAL A 167 -5.38 13.90 -12.73
CA VAL A 167 -5.61 15.26 -13.29
C VAL A 167 -6.37 15.20 -14.61
N LYS A 168 -6.09 14.23 -15.49
CA LYS A 168 -6.82 14.06 -16.76
C LYS A 168 -8.30 13.72 -16.51
N TYR A 169 -8.59 12.84 -15.54
CA TYR A 169 -9.97 12.50 -15.20
C TYR A 169 -10.71 13.67 -14.58
N LEU A 170 -10.07 14.41 -13.66
CA LEU A 170 -10.66 15.61 -13.06
C LEU A 170 -10.93 16.68 -14.13
N ALA A 171 -9.99 16.93 -15.03
CA ALA A 171 -10.18 17.84 -16.14
C ALA A 171 -11.35 17.42 -17.05
N GLY A 172 -11.47 16.14 -17.35
CA GLY A 172 -12.61 15.59 -18.12
C GLY A 172 -13.96 15.81 -17.42
N SER A 173 -14.02 15.57 -16.10
CA SER A 173 -15.23 15.82 -15.29
C SER A 173 -15.59 17.31 -15.27
N MET A 174 -14.61 18.19 -15.10
CA MET A 174 -14.82 19.63 -15.09
C MET A 174 -15.24 20.15 -16.48
N ALA A 175 -14.70 19.58 -17.57
CA ALA A 175 -15.12 19.91 -18.94
C ALA A 175 -16.59 19.50 -19.17
N LEU A 176 -17.01 18.35 -18.65
CA LEU A 176 -18.40 17.90 -18.73
C LEU A 176 -19.31 18.85 -17.94
N ILE A 177 -18.93 19.25 -16.72
CA ILE A 177 -19.71 20.20 -15.91
C ILE A 177 -19.86 21.55 -16.65
N ASN A 178 -18.78 22.06 -17.23
CA ASN A 178 -18.84 23.28 -18.03
C ASN A 178 -19.79 23.14 -19.22
N LYS A 179 -19.70 22.03 -19.97
CA LYS A 179 -20.53 21.77 -21.15
C LYS A 179 -22.02 21.65 -20.78
N GLU A 180 -22.36 20.93 -19.72
CA GLU A 180 -23.76 20.62 -19.37
C GLU A 180 -24.45 21.78 -18.60
N PHE A 181 -23.69 22.51 -17.77
CA PHE A 181 -24.25 23.56 -16.88
C PHE A 181 -23.76 24.97 -17.18
N GLY A 182 -22.77 25.14 -18.04
CA GLY A 182 -22.15 26.45 -18.31
C GLY A 182 -21.27 26.96 -17.13
N PHE A 183 -20.99 26.13 -16.14
CA PHE A 183 -20.22 26.52 -14.96
C PHE A 183 -18.73 26.67 -15.31
N ASN A 184 -18.12 27.76 -14.82
CA ASN A 184 -16.70 28.04 -15.02
C ASN A 184 -16.02 28.69 -13.81
N LYS A 185 -16.68 28.72 -12.62
CA LYS A 185 -16.12 29.26 -11.38
C LYS A 185 -15.96 28.16 -10.35
N VAL A 186 -14.70 27.83 -10.00
CA VAL A 186 -14.38 26.72 -9.11
C VAL A 186 -13.65 27.20 -7.86
N TYR A 187 -13.97 26.58 -6.73
CA TYR A 187 -13.19 26.69 -5.50
C TYR A 187 -12.60 25.34 -5.18
N VAL A 188 -11.27 25.26 -5.09
CA VAL A 188 -10.52 23.99 -4.88
C VAL A 188 -10.21 23.84 -3.42
N MET A 189 -10.56 22.67 -2.86
CA MET A 189 -10.24 22.32 -1.48
C MET A 189 -9.43 21.02 -1.50
N HIS A 190 -8.24 21.01 -0.92
CA HIS A 190 -7.40 19.81 -0.98
C HIS A 190 -6.76 19.48 0.36
N GLN A 191 -6.47 18.20 0.56
CA GLN A 191 -5.71 17.76 1.72
C GLN A 191 -4.26 18.24 1.63
N ASP A 192 -3.67 18.56 2.78
CA ASP A 192 -2.28 19.03 2.87
C ASP A 192 -1.28 17.87 2.89
N VAL A 193 -1.29 17.08 1.81
CA VAL A 193 -0.39 15.95 1.55
C VAL A 193 0.13 16.03 0.11
N ALA A 194 1.29 15.41 -0.17
CA ALA A 194 2.01 15.61 -1.43
C ALA A 194 1.18 15.26 -2.68
N TRP A 195 0.41 14.18 -2.67
CA TRP A 195 -0.37 13.80 -3.84
C TRP A 195 -1.52 14.79 -4.12
N ALA A 196 -2.19 15.28 -3.07
CA ALA A 196 -3.33 16.18 -3.20
C ALA A 196 -2.88 17.60 -3.61
N ARG A 197 -1.80 18.12 -3.00
CA ARG A 197 -1.17 19.38 -3.43
C ARG A 197 -0.75 19.32 -4.90
N ALA A 198 -0.09 18.23 -5.31
CA ALA A 198 0.33 18.06 -6.70
C ALA A 198 -0.86 17.99 -7.65
N THR A 199 -1.92 17.24 -7.29
CA THR A 199 -3.15 17.12 -8.10
C THR A 199 -3.83 18.47 -8.25
N ALA A 200 -4.07 19.21 -7.17
CA ALA A 200 -4.70 20.54 -7.19
C ALA A 200 -3.89 21.53 -8.04
N GLY A 201 -2.56 21.59 -7.85
CA GLY A 201 -1.68 22.44 -8.63
C GLY A 201 -1.63 22.09 -10.12
N PHE A 202 -1.61 20.79 -10.43
CA PHE A 202 -1.58 20.34 -11.83
C PHE A 202 -2.91 20.58 -12.56
N VAL A 203 -4.06 20.31 -11.93
CA VAL A 203 -5.36 20.57 -12.58
C VAL A 203 -5.54 22.07 -12.84
N LYS A 204 -5.11 22.93 -11.90
CA LYS A 204 -5.10 24.37 -12.13
C LYS A 204 -4.26 24.73 -13.36
N LYS A 205 -2.98 24.40 -13.34
CA LYS A 205 -2.01 24.76 -14.39
C LYS A 205 -2.32 24.13 -15.76
N MET A 206 -2.74 22.87 -15.77
CA MET A 206 -2.89 22.11 -17.02
C MET A 206 -4.27 22.25 -17.65
N TYR A 207 -5.28 22.59 -16.85
CA TYR A 207 -6.65 22.68 -17.32
C TYR A 207 -7.30 24.05 -17.01
N PHE A 208 -7.50 24.44 -15.75
CA PHE A 208 -8.26 25.65 -15.42
C PHE A 208 -7.69 26.91 -16.04
N ASP A 209 -6.37 27.14 -15.95
CA ASP A 209 -5.69 28.31 -16.50
C ASP A 209 -5.78 28.39 -18.05
N LYS A 210 -6.17 27.28 -18.72
CA LYS A 210 -6.24 27.19 -20.19
C LYS A 210 -7.67 27.09 -20.74
N ALA A 211 -8.59 26.63 -19.92
CA ALA A 211 -9.96 26.30 -20.33
C ALA A 211 -10.99 27.37 -19.94
N GLY A 212 -10.53 28.57 -19.55
CA GLY A 212 -11.43 29.68 -19.21
C GLY A 212 -12.13 29.53 -17.85
N TRP A 213 -11.58 28.71 -16.95
CA TRP A 213 -12.08 28.59 -15.60
C TRP A 213 -11.48 29.66 -14.68
N GLU A 214 -12.31 30.26 -13.85
CA GLU A 214 -11.90 31.15 -12.77
C GLU A 214 -11.74 30.32 -11.49
N VAL A 215 -10.48 30.21 -10.99
CA VAL A 215 -10.19 29.56 -9.72
C VAL A 215 -10.28 30.60 -8.61
N LEU A 216 -11.42 30.64 -7.91
CA LEU A 216 -11.73 31.63 -6.88
C LEU A 216 -10.91 31.45 -5.61
N GLY A 217 -10.50 30.22 -5.31
CA GLY A 217 -9.66 29.89 -4.16
C GLY A 217 -9.09 28.49 -4.27
N MET A 218 -7.98 28.30 -3.56
CA MET A 218 -7.34 26.97 -3.40
C MET A 218 -6.83 26.87 -1.97
N GLU A 219 -7.49 26.04 -1.15
CA GLU A 219 -7.16 25.90 0.26
C GLU A 219 -6.71 24.49 0.62
N ALA A 220 -5.66 24.42 1.46
CA ALA A 220 -5.08 23.18 1.95
C ALA A 220 -5.55 22.88 3.38
N TYR A 221 -5.87 21.64 3.67
CA TYR A 221 -6.37 21.17 4.97
C TYR A 221 -5.52 20.04 5.54
N PRO A 222 -5.06 20.14 6.78
CA PRO A 222 -4.39 19.03 7.46
C PRO A 222 -5.26 17.78 7.47
N THR A 223 -4.62 16.60 7.44
CA THR A 223 -5.32 15.32 7.61
C THR A 223 -6.05 15.30 8.96
N GLY A 224 -7.33 14.93 8.96
CA GLY A 224 -8.17 14.90 10.15
C GLY A 224 -9.04 16.15 10.33
N THR A 225 -8.90 17.18 9.51
CA THR A 225 -9.80 18.34 9.51
C THR A 225 -11.25 17.90 9.29
N SER A 226 -12.17 18.38 10.13
CA SER A 226 -13.60 18.05 10.06
C SER A 226 -14.50 19.29 9.92
N ASP A 227 -13.93 20.51 9.98
CA ASP A 227 -14.66 21.75 9.77
C ASP A 227 -14.13 22.47 8.51
N PHE A 228 -15.02 22.65 7.55
CA PHE A 228 -14.80 23.32 6.27
C PHE A 228 -15.66 24.56 6.09
N SER A 229 -16.41 24.96 7.12
CA SER A 229 -17.43 26.00 7.04
C SER A 229 -16.89 27.34 6.56
N SER A 230 -15.71 27.74 7.03
CA SER A 230 -15.07 29.01 6.61
C SER A 230 -14.81 29.06 5.11
N ALA A 231 -14.27 27.97 4.53
CA ALA A 231 -14.01 27.93 3.09
C ALA A 231 -15.29 27.84 2.26
N LEU A 232 -16.28 27.10 2.73
CA LEU A 232 -17.58 27.04 2.05
C LEU A 232 -18.28 28.40 2.05
N MET A 233 -18.21 29.15 3.15
CA MET A 233 -18.72 30.54 3.20
C MET A 233 -17.98 31.47 2.26
N LYS A 234 -16.66 31.39 2.19
CA LYS A 234 -15.84 32.16 1.23
C LYS A 234 -16.18 31.81 -0.21
N ALA A 235 -16.23 30.52 -0.53
CA ALA A 235 -16.57 30.03 -1.86
C ALA A 235 -17.94 30.56 -2.30
N ARG A 236 -18.94 30.49 -1.42
CA ARG A 236 -20.29 31.02 -1.65
C ARG A 236 -20.27 32.55 -1.87
N ALA A 237 -19.58 33.28 -1.00
CA ALA A 237 -19.49 34.74 -1.10
C ALA A 237 -18.82 35.22 -2.40
N GLN A 238 -17.87 34.43 -2.93
CA GLN A 238 -17.19 34.70 -4.20
C GLN A 238 -17.97 34.19 -5.42
N GLY A 239 -19.11 33.54 -5.24
CA GLY A 239 -19.93 33.04 -6.33
C GLY A 239 -19.38 31.76 -6.98
N ALA A 240 -18.73 30.91 -6.20
CA ALA A 240 -18.30 29.60 -6.70
C ALA A 240 -19.50 28.77 -7.16
N GLN A 241 -19.39 28.20 -8.34
CA GLN A 241 -20.40 27.33 -8.94
C GLN A 241 -20.07 25.85 -8.70
N VAL A 242 -18.79 25.55 -8.48
CA VAL A 242 -18.28 24.20 -8.24
C VAL A 242 -17.29 24.22 -7.07
N ILE A 243 -17.46 23.30 -6.13
CA ILE A 243 -16.43 22.93 -5.16
C ILE A 243 -15.72 21.71 -5.71
N MET A 244 -14.39 21.75 -5.84
CA MET A 244 -13.59 20.61 -6.25
C MET A 244 -12.79 20.08 -5.06
N PRO A 245 -13.23 18.99 -4.39
CA PRO A 245 -12.51 18.37 -3.30
C PRO A 245 -11.42 17.41 -3.82
N VAL A 246 -10.22 17.47 -3.21
CA VAL A 246 -9.10 16.55 -3.48
C VAL A 246 -8.63 15.98 -2.14
N PHE A 247 -9.34 14.98 -1.64
CA PHE A 247 -9.13 14.37 -0.33
C PHE A 247 -9.16 12.85 -0.42
N ASP A 248 -8.49 12.18 0.54
CA ASP A 248 -8.63 10.75 0.84
C ASP A 248 -9.01 10.49 2.32
N MET A 249 -9.14 11.54 3.13
CA MET A 249 -9.49 11.40 4.53
C MET A 249 -11.02 11.24 4.72
N PRO A 250 -11.48 10.34 5.63
CA PRO A 250 -12.91 10.09 5.85
C PRO A 250 -13.70 11.34 6.27
N GLN A 251 -13.05 12.29 6.95
CA GLN A 251 -13.65 13.55 7.40
C GLN A 251 -14.15 14.42 6.23
N SER A 252 -13.61 14.26 5.03
CA SER A 252 -14.08 15.00 3.86
C SER A 252 -15.53 14.71 3.46
N GLY A 253 -16.12 13.62 3.94
CA GLY A 253 -17.54 13.32 3.77
C GLY A 253 -18.47 14.37 4.39
N VAL A 254 -17.97 15.21 5.30
CA VAL A 254 -18.74 16.35 5.87
C VAL A 254 -19.01 17.43 4.82
N LEU A 255 -18.17 17.55 3.78
CA LEU A 255 -18.35 18.54 2.71
C LEU A 255 -19.66 18.35 1.92
N VAL A 256 -20.23 17.15 1.91
CA VAL A 256 -21.44 16.82 1.14
C VAL A 256 -22.69 16.67 2.00
N LYS A 257 -22.61 16.99 3.29
CA LYS A 257 -23.74 17.03 4.23
C LYS A 257 -24.23 18.46 4.42
#